data_a490fd8c04256b260a6afba1b09a973c
#
_entry.id   a490fd8c04256b260a6afba1b09a973c
#
_cell.length_a   1.000
_cell.length_b   1.000
_cell.length_c   1.000
_cell.angle_alpha   90.00
_cell.angle_beta   90.00
_cell.angle_gamma   90.00
#
_symmetry.space_group_name_H-M   'P 1'
#
loop_
_entity.id
_entity.type
_entity.pdbx_description
1 polymer ?
#
loop_
_entity_poly.entity_id
_entity_poly.type
_entity_poly.pdbx_seq_one_letter_code
_entity_poly.pdbx_strand_id
1 'polypeptide(L)'
;MGETKVNTYQRISPFIEIMDCTLRDGEQTSGVSFLPHEKLMMAKMLLKDINVDRIEVASARVSDGEKDAVSMICRYAKQVDMLNRVEVLGFVDGNLSIDWICDCGCKVINLLAKGSLKHCTHQLHKTPEEHINDIKNSLEYAKERGIDVNLYLEDWSNGMKNSPDYVYQMMDALIDTGIKRFMLPDTLGVLNPLQVIEFFRKMIKRYPNAHFDFHAHNDYDLAVSNSLAAVLSGAKGLHVTVNGLGERCGNAPLASVQAILKDQFHAKTNIKENRLNDISRLVEGYSGIAIAPNQPIVGENVFTQVAGVHADGDNKDNLYCNDLIPERFGRKREYALGKNSGRANIARNLRNWDWNSHRNRPERSQSV
;
A
#
# COMPACT_ATOMS: atom_id res chain seq x y z
N MET A 1 -30.87 11.49 32.27
CA MET A 1 -30.25 12.27 31.18
C MET A 1 -29.38 11.30 30.42
N GLY A 2 -29.86 10.79 29.28
CA GLY A 2 -29.13 9.84 28.47
C GLY A 2 -28.09 10.57 27.65
N GLU A 3 -26.83 10.26 27.90
CA GLU A 3 -25.74 10.66 27.02
C GLU A 3 -25.90 9.92 25.69
N THR A 4 -26.29 10.66 24.67
CA THR A 4 -26.22 10.22 23.28
C THR A 4 -24.73 10.05 22.95
N LYS A 5 -24.26 8.79 22.98
CA LYS A 5 -22.96 8.45 22.40
C LYS A 5 -23.00 8.87 20.93
N VAL A 6 -22.37 10.00 20.62
CA VAL A 6 -22.15 10.43 19.25
C VAL A 6 -21.21 9.40 18.61
N ASN A 7 -21.77 8.52 17.83
CA ASN A 7 -21.04 7.52 17.07
C ASN A 7 -20.29 8.22 15.94
N THR A 8 -19.09 8.71 16.22
CA THR A 8 -18.24 9.51 15.30
C THR A 8 -17.71 8.67 14.12
N TYR A 9 -17.94 7.34 14.14
CA TYR A 9 -17.40 6.38 13.16
C TYR A 9 -18.32 6.10 11.96
N GLN A 10 -19.45 6.79 11.82
CA GLN A 10 -20.48 6.47 10.81
C GLN A 10 -20.22 7.03 9.39
N ARG A 11 -19.02 7.52 9.06
CA ARG A 11 -18.72 8.06 7.70
C ARG A 11 -17.48 7.47 7.05
N ILE A 12 -17.09 6.25 7.38
CA ILE A 12 -16.08 5.54 6.63
C ILE A 12 -16.73 5.04 5.34
N SER A 13 -16.07 5.23 4.20
CA SER A 13 -16.52 4.60 2.97
C SER A 13 -16.64 3.09 3.23
N PRO A 14 -17.75 2.43 2.87
CA PRO A 14 -17.92 1.00 3.11
C PRO A 14 -16.85 0.18 2.39
N PHE A 15 -16.19 0.74 1.39
CA PHE A 15 -15.16 0.10 0.58
C PHE A 15 -13.99 1.07 0.37
N ILE A 16 -12.75 0.58 0.60
CA ILE A 16 -11.49 1.31 0.37
C ILE A 16 -10.68 0.55 -0.67
N GLU A 17 -10.37 1.23 -1.77
CA GLU A 17 -9.46 0.70 -2.80
C GLU A 17 -8.02 0.68 -2.27
N ILE A 18 -7.30 -0.40 -2.53
CA ILE A 18 -5.88 -0.53 -2.18
C ILE A 18 -5.06 -0.60 -3.46
N MET A 19 -4.16 0.38 -3.64
CA MET A 19 -3.14 0.36 -4.68
C MET A 19 -1.79 -0.03 -4.07
N ASP A 20 -1.18 -1.08 -4.59
CA ASP A 20 0.17 -1.48 -4.20
C ASP A 20 1.20 -0.84 -5.12
N CYS A 21 2.16 -0.12 -4.54
CA CYS A 21 3.24 0.59 -5.24
C CYS A 21 4.62 -0.10 -5.06
N THR A 22 4.65 -1.36 -4.60
CA THR A 22 5.92 -2.07 -4.33
C THR A 22 6.84 -2.12 -5.54
N LEU A 23 6.26 -2.33 -6.73
CA LEU A 23 7.01 -2.49 -7.98
C LEU A 23 7.50 -1.16 -8.57
N ARG A 24 7.02 -0.02 -8.08
CA ARG A 24 7.48 1.31 -8.48
C ARG A 24 8.19 2.02 -7.34
N ASP A 25 7.46 2.46 -6.32
CA ASP A 25 8.01 3.21 -5.18
C ASP A 25 8.85 2.31 -4.26
N GLY A 26 8.39 1.07 -4.05
CA GLY A 26 9.16 0.07 -3.29
C GLY A 26 10.54 -0.19 -3.90
N GLU A 27 10.66 -0.17 -5.21
CA GLU A 27 11.95 -0.31 -5.91
C GLU A 27 12.85 0.93 -5.78
N GLN A 28 12.32 2.08 -5.36
CA GLN A 28 13.12 3.27 -5.04
C GLN A 28 13.83 3.16 -3.67
N THR A 29 13.63 2.09 -2.92
CA THR A 29 14.44 1.78 -1.74
C THR A 29 15.92 1.64 -2.14
N SER A 30 16.82 2.32 -1.43
CA SER A 30 18.25 2.24 -1.72
C SER A 30 18.74 0.79 -1.73
N GLY A 31 19.41 0.39 -2.82
CA GLY A 31 19.96 -0.96 -3.00
C GLY A 31 18.95 -2.00 -3.53
N VAL A 32 17.71 -1.63 -3.78
CA VAL A 32 16.70 -2.52 -4.38
C VAL A 32 16.65 -2.33 -5.90
N SER A 33 16.64 -3.43 -6.63
CA SER A 33 16.40 -3.47 -8.07
C SER A 33 15.83 -4.84 -8.42
N PHE A 34 14.63 -4.85 -8.98
CA PHE A 34 13.97 -6.10 -9.34
C PHE A 34 14.20 -6.48 -10.80
N LEU A 35 14.43 -7.75 -11.03
CA LEU A 35 14.48 -8.28 -12.39
C LEU A 35 13.07 -8.34 -13.02
N PRO A 36 12.92 -8.25 -14.36
CA PRO A 36 11.60 -8.29 -15.01
C PRO A 36 10.73 -9.49 -14.62
N HIS A 37 11.33 -10.68 -14.46
CA HIS A 37 10.59 -11.87 -14.03
C HIS A 37 10.18 -11.82 -12.55
N GLU A 38 10.95 -11.18 -11.68
CA GLU A 38 10.60 -10.97 -10.27
C GLU A 38 9.42 -10.01 -10.15
N LYS A 39 9.44 -8.89 -10.90
CA LYS A 39 8.29 -7.98 -11.00
C LYS A 39 7.04 -8.72 -11.47
N LEU A 40 7.16 -9.57 -12.49
CA LEU A 40 6.02 -10.37 -12.96
C LEU A 40 5.50 -11.33 -11.88
N MET A 41 6.38 -11.99 -11.13
CA MET A 41 5.95 -12.90 -10.06
C MET A 41 5.22 -12.15 -8.93
N MET A 42 5.77 -11.03 -8.48
CA MET A 42 5.12 -10.18 -7.48
C MET A 42 3.78 -9.62 -8.00
N ALA A 43 3.72 -9.14 -9.24
CA ALA A 43 2.48 -8.64 -9.86
C ALA A 43 1.38 -9.72 -9.92
N LYS A 44 1.73 -10.95 -10.29
CA LYS A 44 0.80 -12.09 -10.28
C LYS A 44 0.22 -12.34 -8.89
N MET A 45 1.10 -12.36 -7.88
CA MET A 45 0.69 -12.60 -6.51
C MET A 45 -0.15 -11.44 -5.96
N LEU A 46 0.24 -10.20 -6.21
CA LEU A 46 -0.52 -9.01 -5.79
C LEU A 46 -1.92 -8.98 -6.41
N LEU A 47 -2.03 -9.21 -7.72
CA LEU A 47 -3.31 -9.16 -8.42
C LEU A 47 -4.24 -10.34 -8.09
N LYS A 48 -3.73 -11.57 -8.03
CA LYS A 48 -4.55 -12.78 -7.94
C LYS A 48 -4.67 -13.34 -6.53
N ASP A 49 -3.55 -13.45 -5.81
CA ASP A 49 -3.49 -14.13 -4.53
C ASP A 49 -3.82 -13.17 -3.38
N ILE A 50 -3.27 -11.96 -3.38
CA ILE A 50 -3.56 -10.89 -2.44
C ILE A 50 -4.84 -10.15 -2.84
N ASN A 51 -5.07 -9.98 -4.15
CA ASN A 51 -6.20 -9.30 -4.74
C ASN A 51 -6.28 -7.82 -4.38
N VAL A 52 -5.13 -7.09 -4.48
CA VAL A 52 -5.13 -5.63 -4.40
C VAL A 52 -5.95 -5.05 -5.57
N ASP A 53 -6.57 -3.90 -5.40
CA ASP A 53 -7.43 -3.31 -6.44
C ASP A 53 -6.61 -2.83 -7.64
N ARG A 54 -5.42 -2.30 -7.40
CA ARG A 54 -4.52 -1.75 -8.41
C ARG A 54 -3.06 -1.99 -8.02
N ILE A 55 -2.17 -2.07 -9.02
CA ILE A 55 -0.71 -2.12 -8.83
C ILE A 55 -0.04 -1.05 -9.69
N GLU A 56 0.88 -0.30 -9.11
CA GLU A 56 1.75 0.61 -9.84
C GLU A 56 3.10 -0.06 -10.08
N VAL A 57 3.42 -0.34 -11.35
CA VAL A 57 4.45 -1.34 -11.68
C VAL A 57 5.80 -0.77 -12.09
N ALA A 58 5.84 0.50 -12.51
CA ALA A 58 7.07 1.15 -12.95
C ALA A 58 6.89 2.66 -13.10
N SER A 59 8.00 3.37 -13.28
CA SER A 59 8.03 4.71 -13.88
C SER A 59 8.35 4.59 -15.37
N ALA A 60 7.63 5.33 -16.20
CA ALA A 60 7.83 5.32 -17.64
C ALA A 60 9.25 5.83 -18.03
N ARG A 61 9.83 5.23 -19.07
CA ARG A 61 11.06 5.69 -19.72
C ARG A 61 12.34 5.58 -18.88
N VAL A 62 12.34 4.75 -17.83
CA VAL A 62 13.53 4.56 -16.98
C VAL A 62 14.58 3.69 -17.67
N SER A 63 14.20 2.52 -18.22
CA SER A 63 15.11 1.58 -18.89
C SER A 63 14.35 0.62 -19.80
N ASP A 64 15.11 -0.11 -20.65
CA ASP A 64 14.56 -1.18 -21.47
C ASP A 64 14.09 -2.35 -20.60
N GLY A 65 14.78 -2.66 -19.50
CA GLY A 65 14.36 -3.68 -18.54
C GLY A 65 13.01 -3.38 -17.89
N GLU A 66 12.74 -2.10 -17.59
CA GLU A 66 11.43 -1.66 -17.12
C GLU A 66 10.34 -1.84 -18.21
N LYS A 67 10.66 -1.52 -19.46
CA LYS A 67 9.74 -1.73 -20.59
C LYS A 67 9.39 -3.19 -20.77
N ASP A 68 10.36 -4.08 -20.63
CA ASP A 68 10.16 -5.53 -20.68
C ASP A 68 9.29 -6.01 -19.52
N ALA A 69 9.58 -5.57 -18.29
CA ALA A 69 8.80 -5.93 -17.11
C ALA A 69 7.33 -5.51 -17.24
N VAL A 70 7.07 -4.25 -17.60
CA VAL A 70 5.71 -3.74 -17.80
C VAL A 70 4.99 -4.50 -18.91
N SER A 71 5.66 -4.77 -20.04
CA SER A 71 5.09 -5.52 -21.15
C SER A 71 4.72 -6.96 -20.75
N MET A 72 5.55 -7.62 -19.94
CA MET A 72 5.27 -8.96 -19.41
C MET A 72 4.06 -8.94 -18.46
N ILE A 73 4.00 -7.96 -17.55
CA ILE A 73 2.91 -7.79 -16.59
C ILE A 73 1.59 -7.48 -17.32
N CYS A 74 1.59 -6.55 -18.28
CA CYS A 74 0.40 -6.20 -19.06
C CYS A 74 -0.13 -7.38 -19.87
N ARG A 75 0.76 -8.18 -20.48
CA ARG A 75 0.38 -9.39 -21.21
C ARG A 75 -0.30 -10.39 -20.27
N TYR A 76 0.27 -10.64 -19.10
CA TYR A 76 -0.34 -11.51 -18.10
C TYR A 76 -1.70 -10.95 -17.62
N ALA A 77 -1.74 -9.68 -17.23
CA ALA A 77 -2.95 -9.05 -16.72
C ALA A 77 -4.10 -9.08 -17.75
N LYS A 78 -3.77 -8.93 -19.04
CA LYS A 78 -4.73 -9.09 -20.15
C LYS A 78 -5.29 -10.52 -20.24
N GLN A 79 -4.45 -11.54 -20.03
CA GLN A 79 -4.90 -12.95 -20.07
C GLN A 79 -5.88 -13.30 -18.94
N VAL A 80 -5.79 -12.60 -17.80
CA VAL A 80 -6.63 -12.84 -16.62
C VAL A 80 -7.71 -11.76 -16.42
N ASP A 81 -7.94 -10.91 -17.42
CA ASP A 81 -8.93 -9.81 -17.40
C ASP A 81 -8.73 -8.80 -16.26
N MET A 82 -7.47 -8.46 -15.99
CA MET A 82 -7.08 -7.51 -14.92
C MET A 82 -6.22 -6.35 -15.45
N LEU A 83 -6.19 -6.11 -16.76
CA LEU A 83 -5.31 -5.10 -17.35
C LEU A 83 -5.58 -3.68 -16.85
N ASN A 84 -6.81 -3.36 -16.55
CA ASN A 84 -7.24 -2.07 -15.99
C ASN A 84 -6.82 -1.84 -14.53
N ARG A 85 -6.21 -2.85 -13.89
CA ARG A 85 -5.64 -2.79 -12.54
C ARG A 85 -4.12 -2.55 -12.54
N VAL A 86 -3.50 -2.51 -13.73
CA VAL A 86 -2.06 -2.27 -13.91
C VAL A 86 -1.85 -0.83 -14.33
N GLU A 87 -1.12 -0.09 -13.52
CA GLU A 87 -0.89 1.33 -13.68
C GLU A 87 0.62 1.62 -13.78
N VAL A 88 0.99 2.65 -14.54
CA VAL A 88 2.38 3.09 -14.71
C VAL A 88 2.47 4.56 -14.41
N LEU A 89 3.46 4.96 -13.61
CA LEU A 89 3.78 6.36 -13.36
C LEU A 89 4.35 6.98 -14.65
N GLY A 90 3.78 8.07 -15.10
CA GLY A 90 4.26 8.83 -16.25
C GLY A 90 4.40 10.31 -15.94
N PHE A 91 5.11 11.02 -16.80
CA PHE A 91 5.44 12.42 -16.59
C PHE A 91 4.65 13.33 -17.54
N VAL A 92 4.49 14.60 -17.15
CA VAL A 92 3.99 15.67 -18.05
C VAL A 92 5.15 16.09 -18.96
N ASP A 93 5.44 15.24 -19.96
CA ASP A 93 6.60 15.33 -20.86
C ASP A 93 6.21 15.37 -22.35
N GLY A 94 5.06 15.97 -22.63
CA GLY A 94 4.40 15.88 -23.93
C GLY A 94 3.76 14.50 -24.11
N ASN A 95 4.12 13.78 -25.16
CA ASN A 95 3.51 12.49 -25.48
C ASN A 95 4.39 11.29 -25.09
N LEU A 96 5.62 11.53 -24.66
CA LEU A 96 6.65 10.50 -24.55
C LEU A 96 6.32 9.40 -23.54
N SER A 97 5.84 9.76 -22.34
CA SER A 97 5.41 8.78 -21.33
C SER A 97 4.18 8.01 -21.80
N ILE A 98 3.21 8.67 -22.43
CA ILE A 98 1.97 8.03 -22.92
C ILE A 98 2.29 7.04 -24.04
N ASP A 99 3.14 7.40 -25.01
CA ASP A 99 3.56 6.49 -26.07
C ASP A 99 4.30 5.28 -25.53
N TRP A 100 5.22 5.49 -24.58
CA TRP A 100 5.94 4.39 -23.93
C TRP A 100 4.98 3.41 -23.24
N ILE A 101 3.97 3.92 -22.53
CA ILE A 101 2.94 3.14 -21.85
C ILE A 101 2.08 2.36 -22.84
N CYS A 102 1.69 3.00 -23.96
CA CYS A 102 0.97 2.34 -25.05
C CYS A 102 1.77 1.19 -25.65
N ASP A 103 3.06 1.40 -25.92
CA ASP A 103 3.97 0.38 -26.45
C ASP A 103 4.07 -0.84 -25.53
N CYS A 104 4.03 -0.64 -24.22
CA CYS A 104 3.99 -1.73 -23.24
C CYS A 104 2.63 -2.48 -23.19
N GLY A 105 1.60 -1.93 -23.83
CA GLY A 105 0.24 -2.47 -23.79
C GLY A 105 -0.55 -2.14 -22.53
N CYS A 106 -0.07 -1.22 -21.69
CA CYS A 106 -0.80 -0.72 -20.52
C CYS A 106 -1.95 0.20 -20.93
N LYS A 107 -2.94 0.38 -20.05
CA LYS A 107 -4.14 1.18 -20.30
C LYS A 107 -4.39 2.28 -19.29
N VAL A 108 -3.57 2.40 -18.27
CA VAL A 108 -3.71 3.39 -17.20
C VAL A 108 -2.38 4.08 -16.92
N ILE A 109 -2.37 5.40 -16.96
CA ILE A 109 -1.24 6.23 -16.54
C ILE A 109 -1.56 6.92 -15.23
N ASN A 110 -0.61 6.90 -14.30
CA ASN A 110 -0.57 7.78 -13.14
C ASN A 110 0.29 8.99 -13.50
N LEU A 111 -0.33 10.05 -13.99
CA LEU A 111 0.37 11.23 -14.49
C LEU A 111 0.89 12.07 -13.31
N LEU A 112 2.19 12.31 -13.26
CA LEU A 112 2.85 13.05 -12.19
C LEU A 112 2.85 14.54 -12.46
N ALA A 113 1.94 15.27 -11.80
CA ALA A 113 1.90 16.72 -11.76
C ALA A 113 2.46 17.26 -10.44
N LYS A 114 2.76 18.56 -10.37
CA LYS A 114 3.24 19.21 -9.15
C LYS A 114 2.09 19.74 -8.31
N GLY A 115 2.01 19.31 -7.07
CA GLY A 115 0.99 19.68 -6.09
C GLY A 115 1.38 20.87 -5.20
N SER A 116 2.58 21.44 -5.33
CA SER A 116 3.01 22.66 -4.62
C SER A 116 3.52 23.70 -5.60
N LEU A 117 3.26 24.98 -5.30
CA LEU A 117 3.75 26.11 -6.10
C LEU A 117 5.27 26.09 -6.20
N LYS A 118 5.94 25.73 -5.09
CA LYS A 118 7.40 25.65 -5.04
C LYS A 118 7.94 24.67 -6.09
N HIS A 119 7.39 23.47 -6.21
CA HIS A 119 7.81 22.50 -7.21
C HIS A 119 7.47 22.96 -8.63
N CYS A 120 6.33 23.58 -8.85
CA CYS A 120 5.95 24.14 -10.15
C CYS A 120 6.97 25.20 -10.62
N THR A 121 7.28 26.17 -9.75
CA THR A 121 8.11 27.31 -10.11
C THR A 121 9.61 27.04 -10.09
N HIS A 122 10.12 26.26 -9.11
CA HIS A 122 11.56 26.05 -8.92
C HIS A 122 12.08 24.78 -9.61
N GLN A 123 11.26 23.74 -9.73
CA GLN A 123 11.68 22.49 -10.37
C GLN A 123 11.31 22.47 -11.86
N LEU A 124 10.08 22.86 -12.21
CA LEU A 124 9.64 22.89 -13.61
C LEU A 124 9.97 24.22 -14.31
N HIS A 125 10.26 25.29 -13.57
CA HIS A 125 10.43 26.65 -14.07
C HIS A 125 9.21 27.15 -14.88
N LYS A 126 7.99 26.80 -14.41
CA LYS A 126 6.71 27.13 -15.07
C LYS A 126 5.81 27.96 -14.17
N THR A 127 4.93 28.73 -14.81
CA THR A 127 3.77 29.30 -14.14
C THR A 127 2.71 28.21 -13.90
N PRO A 128 1.77 28.42 -12.96
CA PRO A 128 0.64 27.52 -12.76
C PRO A 128 -0.16 27.28 -14.04
N GLU A 129 -0.41 28.33 -14.83
CA GLU A 129 -1.17 28.27 -16.09
C GLU A 129 -0.47 27.42 -17.14
N GLU A 130 0.84 27.59 -17.31
CA GLU A 130 1.64 26.76 -18.23
C GLU A 130 1.59 25.29 -17.82
N HIS A 131 1.76 24.99 -16.52
CA HIS A 131 1.72 23.61 -16.04
C HIS A 131 0.33 22.98 -16.22
N ILE A 132 -0.75 23.71 -15.92
CA ILE A 132 -2.12 23.27 -16.17
C ILE A 132 -2.35 22.98 -17.65
N ASN A 133 -1.89 23.82 -18.55
CA ASN A 133 -2.04 23.63 -19.98
C ASN A 133 -1.29 22.39 -20.48
N ASP A 134 -0.07 22.15 -19.97
CA ASP A 134 0.69 20.94 -20.31
C ASP A 134 -0.02 19.66 -19.86
N ILE A 135 -0.62 19.68 -18.66
CA ILE A 135 -1.43 18.58 -18.15
C ILE A 135 -2.64 18.34 -19.06
N LYS A 136 -3.37 19.41 -19.43
CA LYS A 136 -4.53 19.31 -20.32
C LYS A 136 -4.17 18.73 -21.69
N ASN A 137 -3.06 19.16 -22.28
CA ASN A 137 -2.56 18.60 -23.53
C ASN A 137 -2.25 17.10 -23.40
N SER A 138 -1.63 16.69 -22.28
CA SER A 138 -1.37 15.28 -22.00
C SER A 138 -2.67 14.47 -21.82
N LEU A 139 -3.70 15.07 -21.20
CA LEU A 139 -5.01 14.42 -21.03
C LEU A 139 -5.73 14.20 -22.37
N GLU A 140 -5.70 15.20 -23.26
CA GLU A 140 -6.28 15.10 -24.62
C GLU A 140 -5.58 13.99 -25.40
N TYR A 141 -4.26 13.97 -25.39
CA TYR A 141 -3.49 12.92 -26.08
C TYR A 141 -3.73 11.52 -25.48
N ALA A 142 -3.78 11.40 -24.16
CA ALA A 142 -4.09 10.13 -23.51
C ALA A 142 -5.48 9.61 -23.92
N LYS A 143 -6.47 10.50 -24.01
CA LYS A 143 -7.82 10.19 -24.48
C LYS A 143 -7.83 9.69 -25.91
N GLU A 144 -7.08 10.33 -26.82
CA GLU A 144 -6.94 9.88 -28.21
C GLU A 144 -6.32 8.49 -28.32
N ARG A 145 -5.41 8.16 -27.39
CA ARG A 145 -4.73 6.87 -27.32
C ARG A 145 -5.51 5.80 -26.54
N GLY A 146 -6.68 6.16 -25.97
CA GLY A 146 -7.50 5.26 -25.18
C GLY A 146 -6.85 4.83 -23.87
N ILE A 147 -6.13 5.77 -23.22
CA ILE A 147 -5.46 5.61 -21.93
C ILE A 147 -6.28 6.33 -20.86
N ASP A 148 -6.64 5.64 -19.80
CA ASP A 148 -7.24 6.23 -18.59
C ASP A 148 -6.16 6.95 -17.78
N VAL A 149 -6.50 8.11 -17.20
CA VAL A 149 -5.55 8.94 -16.45
C VAL A 149 -5.99 9.09 -15.01
N ASN A 150 -5.08 8.76 -14.09
CA ASN A 150 -5.07 9.22 -12.71
C ASN A 150 -4.03 10.34 -12.58
N LEU A 151 -4.17 11.26 -11.63
CA LEU A 151 -3.26 12.39 -11.47
C LEU A 151 -2.67 12.45 -10.07
N TYR A 152 -1.36 12.33 -9.96
CA TYR A 152 -0.63 12.70 -8.75
C TYR A 152 -0.45 14.22 -8.66
N LEU A 153 -0.70 14.77 -7.49
CA LEU A 153 -0.30 16.12 -7.11
C LEU A 153 0.95 16.03 -6.21
N GLU A 154 2.12 15.73 -6.81
CA GLU A 154 3.37 15.55 -6.08
C GLU A 154 3.65 16.72 -5.14
N ASP A 155 4.07 16.44 -3.90
CA ASP A 155 4.28 17.42 -2.84
C ASP A 155 2.98 18.15 -2.39
N TRP A 156 1.83 17.49 -2.56
CA TRP A 156 0.53 18.04 -2.15
C TRP A 156 0.50 18.47 -0.68
N SER A 157 1.13 17.73 0.23
CA SER A 157 1.20 18.06 1.65
C SER A 157 1.82 19.43 1.90
N ASN A 158 2.94 19.75 1.27
CA ASN A 158 3.55 21.09 1.32
C ASN A 158 2.74 22.13 0.53
N GLY A 159 2.09 21.72 -0.55
CA GLY A 159 1.13 22.56 -1.27
C GLY A 159 0.03 23.06 -0.35
N MET A 160 -0.63 22.17 0.38
CA MET A 160 -1.69 22.53 1.33
C MET A 160 -1.18 23.35 2.53
N LYS A 161 0.07 23.13 2.96
CA LYS A 161 0.70 23.94 4.03
C LYS A 161 1.05 25.36 3.60
N ASN A 162 1.62 25.51 2.40
CA ASN A 162 2.35 26.73 2.03
C ASN A 162 1.76 27.47 0.83
N SER A 163 0.96 26.80 -0.01
CA SER A 163 0.39 27.32 -1.25
C SER A 163 -0.98 26.69 -1.56
N PRO A 164 -1.95 26.72 -0.63
CA PRO A 164 -3.25 26.07 -0.84
C PRO A 164 -4.03 26.63 -2.03
N ASP A 165 -3.88 27.92 -2.33
CA ASP A 165 -4.53 28.53 -3.49
C ASP A 165 -4.05 27.92 -4.81
N TYR A 166 -2.76 27.56 -4.91
CA TYR A 166 -2.22 26.84 -6.06
C TYR A 166 -2.85 25.43 -6.17
N VAL A 167 -2.97 24.69 -5.06
CA VAL A 167 -3.62 23.37 -5.06
C VAL A 167 -5.05 23.51 -5.57
N TYR A 168 -5.80 24.50 -5.11
CA TYR A 168 -7.18 24.73 -5.55
C TYR A 168 -7.24 25.18 -7.01
N GLN A 169 -6.32 26.03 -7.48
CA GLN A 169 -6.24 26.43 -8.88
C GLN A 169 -6.02 25.21 -9.80
N MET A 170 -5.12 24.31 -9.42
CA MET A 170 -4.89 23.04 -10.14
C MET A 170 -6.16 22.18 -10.17
N MET A 171 -6.79 21.99 -9.02
CA MET A 171 -8.00 21.18 -8.91
C MET A 171 -9.19 21.77 -9.67
N ASP A 172 -9.45 23.08 -9.54
CA ASP A 172 -10.54 23.75 -10.24
C ASP A 172 -10.39 23.66 -11.78
N ALA A 173 -9.13 23.70 -12.27
CA ALA A 173 -8.86 23.60 -13.69
C ALA A 173 -8.96 22.18 -14.26
N LEU A 174 -8.85 21.13 -13.41
CA LEU A 174 -8.67 19.74 -13.84
C LEU A 174 -9.82 18.80 -13.41
N ILE A 175 -10.69 19.22 -12.48
CA ILE A 175 -11.71 18.35 -11.90
C ILE A 175 -12.69 17.75 -12.94
N ASP A 176 -13.02 18.52 -13.97
CA ASP A 176 -13.98 18.12 -15.02
C ASP A 176 -13.32 17.57 -16.30
N THR A 177 -12.02 17.25 -16.25
CA THR A 177 -11.26 16.82 -17.44
C THR A 177 -11.29 15.31 -17.71
N GLY A 178 -12.02 14.55 -16.89
CA GLY A 178 -12.12 13.09 -17.03
C GLY A 178 -11.05 12.29 -16.28
N ILE A 179 -10.23 12.93 -15.44
CA ILE A 179 -9.31 12.27 -14.53
C ILE A 179 -10.10 11.33 -13.60
N LYS A 180 -9.68 10.09 -13.50
CA LYS A 180 -10.40 9.07 -12.72
C LYS A 180 -10.16 9.21 -11.21
N ARG A 181 -8.93 9.51 -10.81
CA ARG A 181 -8.51 9.64 -9.42
C ARG A 181 -7.51 10.78 -9.27
N PHE A 182 -7.65 11.53 -8.19
CA PHE A 182 -6.65 12.50 -7.75
C PHE A 182 -5.89 11.90 -6.58
N MET A 183 -4.59 11.68 -6.76
CA MET A 183 -3.70 11.07 -5.81
C MET A 183 -2.96 12.15 -5.03
N LEU A 184 -3.16 12.18 -3.72
CA LEU A 184 -2.69 13.22 -2.81
C LEU A 184 -1.52 12.70 -1.96
N PRO A 185 -0.25 12.88 -2.39
CA PRO A 185 0.88 12.33 -1.67
C PRO A 185 1.39 13.26 -0.56
N ASP A 186 1.70 12.66 0.57
CA ASP A 186 2.61 13.22 1.56
C ASP A 186 4.04 12.78 1.20
N THR A 187 4.57 13.42 0.14
CA THR A 187 5.81 13.04 -0.54
C THR A 187 7.03 12.98 0.39
N LEU A 188 7.07 13.85 1.39
CA LEU A 188 8.17 13.93 2.35
C LEU A 188 7.79 13.46 3.76
N GLY A 189 6.61 12.83 3.91
CA GLY A 189 6.13 12.31 5.18
C GLY A 189 6.00 13.38 6.27
N VAL A 190 5.63 14.62 5.91
CA VAL A 190 5.66 15.80 6.81
C VAL A 190 4.35 16.08 7.55
N LEU A 191 3.31 15.32 7.28
CA LEU A 191 2.01 15.50 7.92
C LEU A 191 1.90 14.67 9.21
N ASN A 192 1.14 15.21 10.16
CA ASN A 192 0.58 14.42 11.26
C ASN A 192 -0.91 14.12 11.00
N PRO A 193 -1.53 13.18 11.74
CA PRO A 193 -2.92 12.78 11.50
C PRO A 193 -3.94 13.92 11.56
N LEU A 194 -3.74 14.93 12.42
CA LEU A 194 -4.65 16.07 12.52
C LEU A 194 -4.59 16.95 11.27
N GLN A 195 -3.40 17.15 10.72
CA GLN A 195 -3.22 17.89 9.47
C GLN A 195 -3.82 17.13 8.28
N VAL A 196 -3.67 15.81 8.23
CA VAL A 196 -4.32 14.98 7.20
C VAL A 196 -5.83 15.14 7.27
N ILE A 197 -6.43 15.05 8.46
CA ILE A 197 -7.88 15.26 8.66
C ILE A 197 -8.30 16.65 8.18
N GLU A 198 -7.57 17.68 8.56
CA GLU A 198 -7.87 19.05 8.16
C GLU A 198 -7.84 19.23 6.63
N PHE A 199 -6.75 18.78 6.00
CA PHE A 199 -6.53 19.02 4.58
C PHE A 199 -7.48 18.16 3.72
N PHE A 200 -7.67 16.90 4.05
CA PHE A 200 -8.66 16.05 3.36
C PHE A 200 -10.08 16.61 3.47
N ARG A 201 -10.49 17.05 4.64
CA ARG A 201 -11.82 17.68 4.81
C ARG A 201 -12.00 18.93 3.95
N LYS A 202 -10.96 19.76 3.79
CA LYS A 202 -10.98 20.92 2.89
C LYS A 202 -11.15 20.48 1.43
N MET A 203 -10.39 19.46 0.99
CA MET A 203 -10.48 18.92 -0.36
C MET A 203 -11.86 18.32 -0.65
N ILE A 204 -12.37 17.46 0.21
CA ILE A 204 -13.65 16.78 0.03
C ILE A 204 -14.83 17.77 0.11
N LYS A 205 -14.76 18.77 0.99
CA LYS A 205 -15.78 19.81 1.06
C LYS A 205 -15.87 20.61 -0.25
N ARG A 206 -14.73 20.90 -0.89
CA ARG A 206 -14.68 21.65 -2.13
C ARG A 206 -15.00 20.80 -3.35
N TYR A 207 -14.57 19.52 -3.35
CA TYR A 207 -14.71 18.58 -4.46
C TYR A 207 -15.39 17.27 -4.03
N PRO A 208 -16.69 17.30 -3.66
CA PRO A 208 -17.37 16.17 -3.01
C PRO A 208 -17.53 14.94 -3.92
N ASN A 209 -17.48 15.14 -5.23
CA ASN A 209 -17.61 14.06 -6.23
C ASN A 209 -16.27 13.47 -6.66
N ALA A 210 -15.15 14.08 -6.31
CA ALA A 210 -13.83 13.58 -6.66
C ALA A 210 -13.52 12.24 -5.98
N HIS A 211 -12.73 11.42 -6.66
CA HIS A 211 -12.09 10.26 -6.05
C HIS A 211 -10.69 10.66 -5.59
N PHE A 212 -10.47 10.68 -4.28
CA PHE A 212 -9.18 10.99 -3.70
C PHE A 212 -8.53 9.73 -3.14
N ASP A 213 -7.27 9.49 -3.56
CA ASP A 213 -6.38 8.53 -2.95
C ASP A 213 -5.35 9.25 -2.07
N PHE A 214 -4.86 8.57 -1.06
CA PHE A 214 -3.76 9.07 -0.23
C PHE A 214 -2.54 8.16 -0.33
N HIS A 215 -1.38 8.80 -0.52
CA HIS A 215 -0.06 8.15 -0.55
C HIS A 215 0.81 8.73 0.56
N ALA A 216 1.24 7.89 1.51
CA ALA A 216 1.96 8.35 2.69
C ALA A 216 3.37 7.77 2.78
N HIS A 217 4.39 8.63 2.76
CA HIS A 217 5.74 8.27 3.18
C HIS A 217 5.87 8.22 4.71
N ASN A 218 6.86 7.46 5.21
CA ASN A 218 6.97 7.06 6.61
C ASN A 218 8.09 7.75 7.38
N ASP A 219 8.51 8.95 6.97
CA ASP A 219 9.69 9.65 7.50
C ASP A 219 9.61 9.93 9.02
N TYR A 220 8.42 10.11 9.57
CA TYR A 220 8.16 10.24 11.01
C TYR A 220 7.46 9.03 11.63
N ASP A 221 7.47 7.88 10.97
CA ASP A 221 6.75 6.66 11.39
C ASP A 221 5.22 6.86 11.54
N LEU A 222 4.66 7.77 10.74
CA LEU A 222 3.23 8.12 10.79
C LEU A 222 2.43 7.66 9.56
N ALA A 223 3.05 6.96 8.60
CA ALA A 223 2.39 6.62 7.34
C ALA A 223 1.10 5.83 7.55
N VAL A 224 1.08 4.86 8.45
CA VAL A 224 -0.13 4.08 8.76
C VAL A 224 -1.20 4.95 9.40
N SER A 225 -0.86 5.72 10.43
CA SER A 225 -1.83 6.60 11.12
C SER A 225 -2.36 7.70 10.21
N ASN A 226 -1.53 8.25 9.32
CA ASN A 226 -1.92 9.24 8.32
C ASN A 226 -2.86 8.63 7.27
N SER A 227 -2.60 7.41 6.81
CA SER A 227 -3.50 6.68 5.90
C SER A 227 -4.89 6.49 6.50
N LEU A 228 -4.96 6.12 7.78
CA LEU A 228 -6.23 5.99 8.49
C LEU A 228 -6.95 7.33 8.67
N ALA A 229 -6.20 8.40 8.99
CA ALA A 229 -6.74 9.76 9.09
C ALA A 229 -7.34 10.23 7.76
N ALA A 230 -6.74 9.88 6.63
CA ALA A 230 -7.26 10.15 5.29
C ALA A 230 -8.59 9.40 5.04
N VAL A 231 -8.67 8.11 5.39
CA VAL A 231 -9.91 7.31 5.28
C VAL A 231 -11.02 7.88 6.16
N LEU A 232 -10.73 8.23 7.42
CA LEU A 232 -11.68 8.89 8.32
C LEU A 232 -12.20 10.22 7.77
N SER A 233 -11.44 10.85 6.91
CA SER A 233 -11.78 12.12 6.29
C SER A 233 -12.42 11.98 4.90
N GLY A 234 -12.55 10.75 4.37
CA GLY A 234 -13.27 10.44 3.15
C GLY A 234 -12.39 10.09 1.95
N ALA A 235 -11.10 9.77 2.14
CA ALA A 235 -10.30 9.14 1.10
C ALA A 235 -10.95 7.82 0.66
N LYS A 236 -10.96 7.55 -0.65
CA LYS A 236 -11.57 6.36 -1.25
C LYS A 236 -10.53 5.29 -1.59
N GLY A 237 -9.26 5.68 -1.70
CA GLY A 237 -8.15 4.79 -1.97
C GLY A 237 -6.93 5.08 -1.09
N LEU A 238 -6.13 4.06 -0.86
CA LEU A 238 -4.84 4.15 -0.16
C LEU A 238 -3.75 3.50 -0.99
N HIS A 239 -2.58 4.14 -0.99
CA HIS A 239 -1.38 3.56 -1.58
C HIS A 239 -0.53 2.92 -0.48
N VAL A 240 -0.06 1.73 -0.75
CA VAL A 240 0.72 0.92 0.18
C VAL A 240 1.90 0.26 -0.54
N THR A 241 2.84 -0.28 0.23
CA THR A 241 3.86 -1.18 -0.30
C THR A 241 4.00 -2.42 0.60
N VAL A 242 4.37 -3.53 0.02
CA VAL A 242 4.72 -4.74 0.79
C VAL A 242 5.93 -4.42 1.66
N ASN A 243 5.87 -4.79 2.93
CA ASN A 243 6.88 -4.54 3.96
C ASN A 243 7.19 -3.05 4.22
N GLY A 244 6.45 -2.13 3.61
CA GLY A 244 6.69 -0.71 3.75
C GLY A 244 7.89 -0.20 2.95
N LEU A 245 8.33 -0.92 1.90
CA LEU A 245 9.41 -0.48 1.03
C LEU A 245 9.11 0.89 0.38
N GLY A 246 10.15 1.64 0.05
CA GLY A 246 10.05 2.94 -0.61
C GLY A 246 11.25 3.83 -0.31
N GLU A 247 11.26 4.99 -0.91
CA GLU A 247 12.33 5.97 -0.69
C GLU A 247 12.47 6.33 0.79
N ARG A 248 13.70 6.56 1.24
CA ARG A 248 14.08 6.97 2.61
C ARG A 248 13.58 5.99 3.68
N CYS A 249 12.49 6.34 4.41
CA CYS A 249 11.89 5.50 5.44
C CYS A 249 10.73 4.63 4.93
N GLY A 250 10.48 4.64 3.60
CA GLY A 250 9.47 3.83 2.96
C GLY A 250 8.05 4.42 3.03
N ASN A 251 7.07 3.56 2.87
CA ASN A 251 5.65 3.85 2.73
C ASN A 251 4.80 3.15 3.80
N ALA A 252 3.50 3.38 3.77
CA ALA A 252 2.56 2.64 4.60
C ALA A 252 2.56 1.13 4.25
N PRO A 253 2.87 0.22 5.20
CA PRO A 253 2.95 -1.21 4.93
C PRO A 253 1.56 -1.81 4.65
N LEU A 254 1.42 -2.55 3.53
CA LEU A 254 0.17 -3.23 3.13
C LEU A 254 -0.47 -4.02 4.27
N ALA A 255 0.30 -4.87 4.96
CA ALA A 255 -0.23 -5.75 5.99
C ALA A 255 -0.80 -4.97 7.19
N SER A 256 -0.09 -3.93 7.65
CA SER A 256 -0.54 -3.09 8.77
C SER A 256 -1.79 -2.30 8.42
N VAL A 257 -1.80 -1.65 7.23
CA VAL A 257 -2.96 -0.88 6.76
C VAL A 257 -4.18 -1.78 6.64
N GLN A 258 -4.05 -2.96 6.01
CA GLN A 258 -5.15 -3.90 5.85
C GLN A 258 -5.71 -4.38 7.19
N ALA A 259 -4.86 -4.79 8.13
CA ALA A 259 -5.31 -5.28 9.43
C ALA A 259 -6.09 -4.21 10.19
N ILE A 260 -5.58 -2.97 10.23
CA ILE A 260 -6.25 -1.89 10.94
C ILE A 260 -7.56 -1.47 10.26
N LEU A 261 -7.60 -1.37 8.93
CA LEU A 261 -8.84 -1.06 8.18
C LEU A 261 -9.95 -2.04 8.55
N LYS A 262 -9.62 -3.32 8.64
CA LYS A 262 -10.59 -4.36 8.98
C LYS A 262 -10.98 -4.35 10.45
N ASP A 263 -10.00 -4.34 11.37
CA ASP A 263 -10.23 -4.57 12.79
C ASP A 263 -10.73 -3.32 13.51
N GLN A 264 -10.21 -2.14 13.18
CA GLN A 264 -10.51 -0.91 13.88
C GLN A 264 -11.58 -0.06 13.18
N PHE A 265 -11.69 -0.17 11.86
CA PHE A 265 -12.60 0.66 11.06
C PHE A 265 -13.72 -0.14 10.41
N HIS A 266 -13.66 -1.46 10.44
CA HIS A 266 -14.61 -2.37 9.79
C HIS A 266 -14.82 -2.03 8.31
N ALA A 267 -13.81 -1.43 7.68
CA ALA A 267 -13.81 -1.09 6.27
C ALA A 267 -13.71 -2.36 5.42
N LYS A 268 -14.36 -2.34 4.27
CA LYS A 268 -14.28 -3.43 3.30
C LYS A 268 -13.13 -3.15 2.33
N THR A 269 -12.34 -4.17 2.07
CA THR A 269 -11.32 -4.21 1.01
C THR A 269 -11.45 -5.53 0.26
N ASN A 270 -10.78 -5.65 -0.88
CA ASN A 270 -10.70 -6.92 -1.63
C ASN A 270 -9.53 -7.81 -1.17
N ILE A 271 -8.72 -7.36 -0.21
CA ILE A 271 -7.49 -8.04 0.20
C ILE A 271 -7.77 -9.41 0.85
N LYS A 272 -7.07 -10.43 0.37
CA LYS A 272 -7.04 -11.78 0.95
C LYS A 272 -5.86 -11.88 1.93
N GLU A 273 -6.16 -11.80 3.22
CA GLU A 273 -5.15 -11.68 4.28
C GLU A 273 -4.27 -12.92 4.46
N ASN A 274 -4.79 -14.10 4.13
CA ASN A 274 -4.12 -15.38 4.35
C ASN A 274 -2.83 -15.58 3.51
N ARG A 275 -2.58 -14.71 2.53
CA ARG A 275 -1.38 -14.73 1.68
C ARG A 275 -0.43 -13.55 1.94
N LEU A 276 -0.75 -12.67 2.91
CA LEU A 276 0.07 -11.50 3.21
C LEU A 276 1.48 -11.87 3.69
N ASN A 277 1.62 -12.95 4.48
CA ASN A 277 2.94 -13.41 4.89
C ASN A 277 3.75 -13.94 3.69
N ASP A 278 3.12 -14.61 2.75
CA ASP A 278 3.81 -15.19 1.59
C ASP A 278 4.37 -14.09 0.66
N ILE A 279 3.55 -13.08 0.32
CA ILE A 279 4.05 -11.95 -0.50
C ILE A 279 5.14 -11.17 0.25
N SER A 280 5.02 -11.03 1.57
CA SER A 280 6.00 -10.37 2.41
C SER A 280 7.37 -11.07 2.33
N ARG A 281 7.40 -12.41 2.42
CA ARG A 281 8.62 -13.20 2.30
C ARG A 281 9.17 -13.20 0.87
N LEU A 282 8.31 -13.22 -0.14
CA LEU A 282 8.74 -13.12 -1.54
C LEU A 282 9.47 -11.79 -1.79
N VAL A 283 8.88 -10.68 -1.33
CA VAL A 283 9.48 -9.34 -1.48
C VAL A 283 10.76 -9.21 -0.65
N GLU A 284 10.82 -9.77 0.56
CA GLU A 284 12.07 -9.84 1.35
C GLU A 284 13.19 -10.53 0.57
N GLY A 285 12.86 -11.68 -0.06
CA GLY A 285 13.84 -12.45 -0.83
C GLY A 285 14.34 -11.73 -2.08
N TYR A 286 13.47 -11.02 -2.79
CA TYR A 286 13.84 -10.30 -4.02
C TYR A 286 14.50 -8.95 -3.75
N SER A 287 14.04 -8.22 -2.74
CA SER A 287 14.61 -6.92 -2.38
C SER A 287 15.93 -7.03 -1.61
N GLY A 288 16.18 -8.15 -0.94
CA GLY A 288 17.29 -8.29 0.00
C GLY A 288 17.11 -7.49 1.29
N ILE A 289 15.98 -6.81 1.48
CA ILE A 289 15.67 -6.02 2.68
C ILE A 289 14.99 -6.93 3.70
N ALA A 290 15.70 -7.26 4.77
CA ALA A 290 15.19 -8.15 5.82
C ALA A 290 14.01 -7.53 6.58
N ILE A 291 13.00 -8.35 6.85
CA ILE A 291 11.87 -7.97 7.69
C ILE A 291 12.32 -7.97 9.16
N ALA A 292 12.11 -6.87 9.86
CA ALA A 292 12.39 -6.83 11.29
C ALA A 292 11.56 -7.89 12.03
N PRO A 293 12.15 -8.70 12.94
CA PRO A 293 11.44 -9.78 13.62
C PRO A 293 10.18 -9.33 14.38
N ASN A 294 10.12 -8.07 14.79
CA ASN A 294 9.00 -7.43 15.48
C ASN A 294 8.13 -6.55 14.56
N GLN A 295 8.33 -6.60 13.23
CA GLN A 295 7.50 -5.83 12.31
C GLN A 295 6.03 -6.30 12.38
N PRO A 296 5.07 -5.40 12.57
CA PRO A 296 3.67 -5.77 12.72
C PRO A 296 3.18 -6.72 11.60
N ILE A 297 2.41 -7.73 11.95
CA ILE A 297 1.76 -8.75 11.11
C ILE A 297 2.74 -9.77 10.49
N VAL A 298 3.83 -9.31 9.86
CA VAL A 298 4.71 -10.15 9.02
C VAL A 298 6.03 -10.52 9.70
N GLY A 299 6.42 -9.84 10.76
CA GLY A 299 7.63 -10.15 11.54
C GLY A 299 7.58 -11.54 12.16
N GLU A 300 8.72 -12.18 12.33
CA GLU A 300 8.83 -13.55 12.84
C GLU A 300 8.21 -13.71 14.23
N ASN A 301 8.45 -12.73 15.12
CA ASN A 301 8.07 -12.79 16.52
C ASN A 301 6.66 -12.25 16.83
N VAL A 302 5.93 -11.75 15.86
CA VAL A 302 4.65 -11.04 16.08
C VAL A 302 3.59 -11.91 16.79
N PHE A 303 3.59 -13.21 16.54
CA PHE A 303 2.67 -14.17 17.16
C PHE A 303 3.36 -15.10 18.15
N THR A 304 4.55 -14.71 18.65
CA THR A 304 5.35 -15.48 19.59
C THR A 304 5.29 -14.86 20.98
N GLN A 305 4.92 -15.66 21.98
CA GLN A 305 4.89 -15.25 23.39
C GLN A 305 5.99 -15.97 24.18
N VAL A 306 6.68 -15.25 25.08
CA VAL A 306 7.77 -15.79 25.90
C VAL A 306 7.39 -15.85 27.37
N ALA A 307 6.59 -14.89 27.87
CA ALA A 307 6.23 -14.80 29.28
C ALA A 307 5.30 -15.94 29.71
N GLY A 308 5.65 -16.63 30.80
CA GLY A 308 4.86 -17.75 31.35
C GLY A 308 3.43 -17.34 31.72
N VAL A 309 3.24 -16.10 32.22
CA VAL A 309 1.92 -15.56 32.56
C VAL A 309 1.00 -15.44 31.34
N HIS A 310 1.56 -15.10 30.18
CA HIS A 310 0.80 -15.03 28.94
C HIS A 310 0.37 -16.41 28.47
N ALA A 311 1.30 -17.39 28.50
CA ALA A 311 0.98 -18.78 28.14
C ALA A 311 -0.07 -19.39 29.08
N ASP A 312 -0.05 -19.06 30.37
CA ASP A 312 -1.05 -19.48 31.34
C ASP A 312 -2.40 -18.80 31.09
N GLY A 313 -2.42 -17.51 30.83
CA GLY A 313 -3.63 -16.75 30.50
C GLY A 313 -4.28 -17.20 29.20
N ASP A 314 -3.51 -17.55 28.20
CA ASP A 314 -4.05 -18.12 26.96
C ASP A 314 -4.65 -19.52 27.15
N ASN A 315 -4.20 -20.28 28.15
CA ASN A 315 -4.84 -21.53 28.56
C ASN A 315 -6.16 -21.29 29.31
N LYS A 316 -6.41 -20.06 29.76
CA LYS A 316 -7.58 -19.62 30.55
C LYS A 316 -8.43 -18.64 29.75
N ASP A 317 -8.96 -19.09 28.62
CA ASP A 317 -9.85 -18.32 27.75
C ASP A 317 -9.15 -17.22 26.90
N ASN A 318 -7.94 -17.46 26.43
CA ASN A 318 -7.21 -16.58 25.52
C ASN A 318 -7.06 -15.12 26.02
N LEU A 319 -6.79 -14.92 27.32
CA LEU A 319 -6.75 -13.60 27.96
C LEU A 319 -5.72 -12.63 27.35
N TYR A 320 -4.72 -13.14 26.67
CA TYR A 320 -3.68 -12.33 25.99
C TYR A 320 -3.78 -12.39 24.47
N CYS A 321 -4.97 -12.66 23.93
CA CYS A 321 -5.26 -12.58 22.51
C CYS A 321 -5.93 -11.25 22.18
N ASN A 322 -5.67 -10.75 20.98
CA ASN A 322 -6.35 -9.61 20.37
C ASN A 322 -6.95 -10.02 19.02
N ASP A 323 -7.50 -9.07 18.26
CA ASP A 323 -8.14 -9.33 16.96
C ASP A 323 -7.15 -9.79 15.86
N LEU A 324 -5.83 -9.64 16.11
CA LEU A 324 -4.78 -10.15 15.23
C LEU A 324 -4.60 -11.64 15.41
N ILE A 325 -5.53 -12.41 14.89
CA ILE A 325 -5.51 -13.88 14.96
C ILE A 325 -4.50 -14.42 13.94
N PRO A 326 -3.47 -15.19 14.34
CA PRO A 326 -2.40 -15.65 13.46
C PRO A 326 -2.89 -16.37 12.20
N GLU A 327 -3.94 -17.19 12.34
CA GLU A 327 -4.52 -18.00 11.26
C GLU A 327 -5.06 -17.14 10.10
N ARG A 328 -5.50 -15.89 10.35
CA ARG A 328 -5.90 -14.93 9.31
C ARG A 328 -4.78 -14.67 8.32
N PHE A 329 -3.55 -14.71 8.80
CA PHE A 329 -2.33 -14.39 8.03
C PHE A 329 -1.56 -15.64 7.60
N GLY A 330 -2.18 -16.82 7.67
CA GLY A 330 -1.52 -18.10 7.35
C GLY A 330 -0.44 -18.51 8.35
N ARG A 331 -0.51 -18.00 9.60
CA ARG A 331 0.49 -18.23 10.65
C ARG A 331 -0.11 -18.98 11.84
N LYS A 332 0.73 -19.28 12.80
CA LYS A 332 0.34 -19.94 14.05
C LYS A 332 0.90 -19.16 15.24
N ARG A 333 0.21 -19.28 16.39
CA ARG A 333 0.73 -18.77 17.64
C ARG A 333 1.82 -19.69 18.17
N GLU A 334 2.91 -19.10 18.59
CA GLU A 334 4.08 -19.79 19.09
C GLU A 334 4.42 -19.37 20.53
N TYR A 335 5.12 -20.24 21.24
CA TYR A 335 5.58 -19.99 22.60
C TYR A 335 7.08 -20.30 22.67
N ALA A 336 7.90 -19.26 22.68
CA ALA A 336 9.33 -19.41 22.78
C ALA A 336 9.78 -19.54 24.25
N LEU A 337 10.88 -20.28 24.47
CA LEU A 337 11.50 -20.41 25.80
C LEU A 337 12.51 -19.28 26.03
N GLY A 338 12.47 -18.69 27.21
CA GLY A 338 13.38 -17.65 27.65
C GLY A 338 13.43 -17.54 29.17
N LYS A 339 14.22 -16.64 29.71
CA LYS A 339 14.39 -16.48 31.16
C LYS A 339 13.08 -16.21 31.95
N ASN A 340 12.05 -15.72 31.26
CA ASN A 340 10.74 -15.40 31.83
C ASN A 340 9.70 -16.50 31.58
N SER A 341 10.09 -17.66 31.06
CA SER A 341 9.18 -18.79 30.80
C SER A 341 8.86 -19.51 32.12
N GLY A 342 7.55 -19.73 32.33
CA GLY A 342 7.04 -20.52 33.46
C GLY A 342 6.68 -21.94 33.04
N ARG A 343 6.13 -22.74 34.01
CA ARG A 343 5.72 -24.13 33.80
C ARG A 343 4.75 -24.31 32.63
N ALA A 344 3.80 -23.39 32.44
CA ALA A 344 2.82 -23.43 31.36
C ALA A 344 3.46 -23.38 29.99
N ASN A 345 4.48 -22.50 29.81
CA ASN A 345 5.20 -22.37 28.56
C ASN A 345 6.05 -23.61 28.26
N ILE A 346 6.75 -24.13 29.26
CA ILE A 346 7.55 -25.35 29.10
C ILE A 346 6.64 -26.53 28.74
N ALA A 347 5.51 -26.74 29.44
CA ALA A 347 4.56 -27.79 29.15
C ALA A 347 3.99 -27.72 27.74
N ARG A 348 3.72 -26.52 27.24
CA ARG A 348 3.24 -26.30 25.86
C ARG A 348 4.29 -26.68 24.81
N ASN A 349 5.53 -26.28 25.02
CA ASN A 349 6.64 -26.63 24.13
C ASN A 349 6.89 -28.15 24.11
N LEU A 350 6.85 -28.82 25.24
CA LEU A 350 7.01 -30.28 25.32
C LEU A 350 5.90 -31.02 24.58
N ARG A 351 4.62 -30.62 24.72
CA ARG A 351 3.50 -31.22 23.96
C ARG A 351 3.67 -31.07 22.46
N ASN A 352 4.12 -29.90 22.00
CA ASN A 352 4.39 -29.67 20.57
C ASN A 352 5.55 -30.51 20.07
N TRP A 353 6.55 -30.79 20.91
CA TRP A 353 7.70 -31.65 20.55
C TRP A 353 7.28 -33.13 20.44
N ASP A 354 6.54 -33.65 21.39
CA ASP A 354 6.01 -35.03 21.35
C ASP A 354 5.13 -35.25 20.10
N TRP A 355 4.25 -34.31 19.78
CA TRP A 355 3.40 -34.37 18.59
C TRP A 355 4.24 -34.44 17.28
N ASN A 356 5.30 -33.66 17.15
CA ASN A 356 6.18 -33.65 15.98
C ASN A 356 7.04 -34.92 15.91
N SER A 357 7.46 -35.48 17.03
CA SER A 357 8.24 -36.72 17.08
C SER A 357 7.43 -37.96 16.65
N HIS A 358 6.13 -37.96 16.88
CA HIS A 358 5.24 -39.04 16.41
C HIS A 358 4.90 -38.97 14.91
N ARG A 359 4.87 -37.79 14.33
CA ARG A 359 4.63 -37.62 12.87
C ARG A 359 5.83 -38.02 11.99
N ASN A 360 7.04 -37.93 12.52
CA ASN A 360 8.28 -38.21 11.78
C ASN A 360 8.87 -39.63 12.05
N ARG A 361 8.15 -40.52 12.73
CA ARG A 361 8.56 -41.93 12.82
C ARG A 361 8.14 -42.64 11.54
N PRO A 362 9.09 -43.15 10.74
CA PRO A 362 8.73 -44.05 9.65
C PRO A 362 8.03 -45.28 10.27
N GLU A 363 6.90 -45.66 9.70
CA GLU A 363 6.25 -46.92 10.06
C GLU A 363 7.28 -48.04 9.99
N ARG A 364 7.60 -48.65 11.14
CA ARG A 364 8.38 -49.87 11.14
C ARG A 364 7.51 -50.92 10.47
N SER A 365 7.89 -51.26 9.21
CA SER A 365 7.35 -52.44 8.58
C SER A 365 7.54 -53.65 9.52
N GLN A 366 6.47 -54.16 10.04
CA GLN A 366 6.45 -55.51 10.63
C GLN A 366 6.62 -56.46 9.45
N SER A 367 7.84 -56.93 9.23
CA SER A 367 8.09 -58.16 8.47
C SER A 367 8.02 -59.31 9.44
N VAL A 368 7.03 -60.14 9.21
CA VAL A 368 6.94 -61.52 9.74
C VAL A 368 7.96 -62.42 9.05
#